data_6dde7ff8cd928908f00c15cae223abe0
#
_entry.id   6dde7ff8cd928908f00c15cae223abe0
#
_cell.length_a   1.000
_cell.length_b   1.000
_cell.length_c   1.000
_cell.angle_alpha   90.00
_cell.angle_beta   90.00
_cell.angle_gamma   90.00
#
_symmetry.space_group_name_H-M   'P 1'
#
loop_
_entity.id
_entity.type
_entity.pdbx_description
1 polymer ?
#
loop_
_entity_poly.entity_id
_entity_poly.type
_entity_poly.pdbx_seq_one_letter_code
_entity_poly.pdbx_strand_id
1 'polypeptide(L)'
;LLYRPSSEQHPFGYTQIETGFVVVKGAIMVAVTFGLIFNNIHLLLHGGHKVSFHTISAFELFACLLSLTVAICLYFKNKHMSSPIVNIELQTWKIDCVVSLGMAIAFLLPIIVPFSWFQRLTPYLDQIITIVLSAFMLPTPIKTVITGLRDLMLWPPEAETVDDIKATVEPIIGGYGHKNLYYDIVRTGRKLWISVYITFDRDIISLSKFQILQTKCIAALAEKYQDF
;
A
#
# COMPACT_ATOMS: atom_id res chain seq x y z
N LEU A 1 -6.06 19.35 8.03
CA LEU A 1 -4.62 19.38 8.36
C LEU A 1 -3.75 18.95 7.17
N LEU A 2 -4.07 17.86 6.49
CA LEU A 2 -3.28 17.28 5.40
C LEU A 2 -3.12 18.18 4.17
N TYR A 3 -4.03 19.12 3.94
CA TYR A 3 -4.01 20.05 2.80
C TYR A 3 -3.44 21.44 3.14
N ARG A 4 -2.88 21.64 4.34
CA ARG A 4 -2.22 22.89 4.66
C ARG A 4 -0.90 23.00 3.88
N PRO A 5 -0.61 24.18 3.30
CA PRO A 5 0.64 24.41 2.59
C PRO A 5 1.84 24.27 3.54
N SER A 6 3.00 24.01 2.97
CA SER A 6 4.27 24.03 3.69
C SER A 6 4.46 25.36 4.42
N SER A 7 5.03 25.32 5.62
CA SER A 7 5.37 26.48 6.43
C SER A 7 6.83 26.41 6.83
N GLU A 8 7.40 27.53 7.31
CA GLU A 8 8.79 27.56 7.79
C GLU A 8 9.09 26.52 8.86
N GLN A 9 8.09 26.17 9.70
CA GLN A 9 8.21 25.13 10.73
C GLN A 9 8.02 23.72 10.18
N HIS A 10 7.34 23.57 9.04
CA HIS A 10 7.07 22.28 8.37
C HIS A 10 7.37 22.42 6.88
N PRO A 11 8.66 22.37 6.46
CA PRO A 11 9.07 22.58 5.07
C PRO A 11 8.42 21.59 4.10
N PHE A 12 8.24 20.33 4.54
CA PHE A 12 7.59 19.26 3.76
C PHE A 12 6.07 19.19 3.97
N GLY A 13 5.49 20.17 4.69
CA GLY A 13 4.06 20.17 5.04
C GLY A 13 3.70 19.10 6.07
N TYR A 14 2.41 18.73 6.11
CA TYR A 14 1.87 17.74 7.06
C TYR A 14 1.78 16.32 6.49
N THR A 15 2.33 16.08 5.29
CA THR A 15 2.33 14.76 4.64
C THR A 15 3.11 13.71 5.44
N GLN A 16 4.14 14.11 6.20
CA GLN A 16 4.86 13.20 7.09
C GLN A 16 3.98 12.63 8.21
N ILE A 17 2.98 13.37 8.68
CA ILE A 17 2.02 12.89 9.70
C ILE A 17 1.16 11.78 9.11
N GLU A 18 0.73 11.90 7.84
CA GLU A 18 0.01 10.84 7.13
C GLU A 18 0.86 9.57 7.03
N THR A 19 2.12 9.71 6.64
CA THR A 19 3.06 8.58 6.57
C THR A 19 3.28 7.96 7.95
N GLY A 20 3.47 8.78 9.00
CA GLY A 20 3.58 8.30 10.38
C GLY A 20 2.36 7.48 10.81
N PHE A 21 1.15 7.95 10.49
CA PHE A 21 -0.09 7.22 10.77
C PHE A 21 -0.14 5.86 10.03
N VAL A 22 0.27 5.83 8.75
CA VAL A 22 0.32 4.59 7.95
C VAL A 22 1.32 3.59 8.55
N VAL A 23 2.49 4.05 9.02
CA VAL A 23 3.47 3.20 9.70
C VAL A 23 2.92 2.62 10.98
N VAL A 24 2.32 3.45 11.84
CA VAL A 24 1.72 2.99 13.12
C VAL A 24 0.60 1.98 12.85
N LYS A 25 -0.31 2.29 11.93
CA LYS A 25 -1.39 1.37 11.51
C LYS A 25 -0.81 0.05 11.00
N GLY A 26 0.17 0.11 10.10
CA GLY A 26 0.83 -1.08 9.56
C GLY A 26 1.52 -1.92 10.64
N ALA A 27 2.22 -1.28 11.59
CA ALA A 27 2.86 -1.96 12.71
C ALA A 27 1.85 -2.67 13.63
N ILE A 28 0.71 -2.03 13.92
CA ILE A 28 -0.39 -2.65 14.67
C ILE A 28 -0.93 -3.86 13.90
N MET A 29 -1.15 -3.74 12.59
CA MET A 29 -1.62 -4.87 11.77
C MET A 29 -0.62 -6.03 11.77
N VAL A 30 0.69 -5.75 11.66
CA VAL A 30 1.74 -6.77 11.76
C VAL A 30 1.68 -7.45 13.13
N ALA A 31 1.64 -6.69 14.23
CA ALA A 31 1.60 -7.24 15.58
C ALA A 31 0.36 -8.11 15.82
N VAL A 32 -0.81 -7.68 15.37
CA VAL A 32 -2.05 -8.45 15.48
C VAL A 32 -1.96 -9.73 14.66
N THR A 33 -1.46 -9.68 13.42
CA THR A 33 -1.32 -10.85 12.56
C THR A 33 -0.34 -11.87 13.15
N PHE A 34 0.81 -11.43 13.68
CA PHE A 34 1.74 -12.30 14.40
C PHE A 34 1.09 -12.91 15.65
N GLY A 35 0.35 -12.11 16.42
CA GLY A 35 -0.39 -12.58 17.60
C GLY A 35 -1.39 -13.69 17.23
N LEU A 36 -2.13 -13.51 16.12
CA LEU A 36 -3.06 -14.52 15.60
C LEU A 36 -2.32 -15.80 15.20
N ILE A 37 -1.24 -15.71 14.44
CA ILE A 37 -0.44 -16.86 14.03
C ILE A 37 0.08 -17.60 15.28
N PHE A 38 0.69 -16.88 16.23
CA PHE A 38 1.27 -17.48 17.43
C PHE A 38 0.20 -18.16 18.30
N ASN A 39 -0.93 -17.50 18.51
CA ASN A 39 -2.06 -18.08 19.26
C ASN A 39 -2.58 -19.35 18.58
N ASN A 40 -2.74 -19.35 17.27
CA ASN A 40 -3.23 -20.52 16.55
C ASN A 40 -2.22 -21.66 16.51
N ILE A 41 -0.92 -21.38 16.43
CA ILE A 41 0.14 -22.39 16.60
C ILE A 41 0.06 -23.01 18.01
N HIS A 42 -0.09 -22.18 19.05
CA HIS A 42 -0.22 -22.67 20.42
C HIS A 42 -1.46 -23.58 20.57
N LEU A 43 -2.62 -23.19 20.05
CA LEU A 43 -3.83 -24.02 20.05
C LEU A 43 -3.65 -25.32 19.27
N LEU A 44 -2.97 -25.29 18.12
CA LEU A 44 -2.67 -26.45 17.31
C LEU A 44 -1.83 -27.49 18.09
N LEU A 45 -0.82 -27.03 18.83
CA LEU A 45 0.06 -27.89 19.65
C LEU A 45 -0.63 -28.47 20.88
N HIS A 46 -1.70 -27.83 21.39
CA HIS A 46 -2.45 -28.26 22.57
C HIS A 46 -3.74 -29.03 22.23
N GLY A 47 -3.87 -29.56 21.01
CA GLY A 47 -4.96 -30.47 20.65
C GLY A 47 -6.12 -29.83 19.91
N GLY A 48 -5.97 -28.58 19.46
CA GLY A 48 -6.97 -27.85 18.69
C GLY A 48 -8.14 -27.36 19.53
N HIS A 49 -9.09 -26.67 18.90
CA HIS A 49 -10.31 -26.18 19.53
C HIS A 49 -11.52 -26.73 18.77
N LYS A 50 -12.52 -27.22 19.52
CA LYS A 50 -13.79 -27.65 18.91
C LYS A 50 -14.62 -26.43 18.55
N VAL A 51 -14.71 -26.13 17.29
CA VAL A 51 -15.47 -24.99 16.78
C VAL A 51 -16.80 -25.50 16.19
N SER A 52 -17.85 -24.72 16.32
CA SER A 52 -19.12 -25.02 15.66
C SER A 52 -19.05 -24.60 14.19
N PHE A 53 -18.75 -25.56 13.30
CA PHE A 53 -18.62 -25.32 11.85
C PHE A 53 -19.84 -24.63 11.25
N HIS A 54 -21.05 -24.97 11.71
CA HIS A 54 -22.29 -24.33 11.24
C HIS A 54 -22.31 -22.83 11.54
N THR A 55 -21.88 -22.42 12.73
CA THR A 55 -21.89 -21.01 13.11
C THR A 55 -20.87 -20.21 12.34
N ILE A 56 -19.67 -20.76 12.14
CA ILE A 56 -18.62 -20.08 11.38
C ILE A 56 -19.01 -20.00 9.91
N SER A 57 -19.43 -21.09 9.30
CA SER A 57 -19.81 -21.07 7.88
C SER A 57 -21.00 -20.13 7.61
N ALA A 58 -21.96 -20.06 8.53
CA ALA A 58 -23.09 -19.13 8.42
C ALA A 58 -22.61 -17.67 8.53
N PHE A 59 -21.70 -17.38 9.48
CA PHE A 59 -21.09 -16.05 9.64
C PHE A 59 -20.29 -15.65 8.40
N GLU A 60 -19.46 -16.54 7.87
CA GLU A 60 -18.64 -16.25 6.68
C GLU A 60 -19.50 -16.08 5.41
N LEU A 61 -20.60 -16.82 5.28
CA LEU A 61 -21.57 -16.59 4.21
C LEU A 61 -22.23 -15.22 4.33
N PHE A 62 -22.59 -14.82 5.56
CA PHE A 62 -23.14 -13.48 5.79
C PHE A 62 -22.09 -12.40 5.46
N ALA A 63 -20.85 -12.55 5.91
CA ALA A 63 -19.77 -11.63 5.61
C ALA A 63 -19.51 -11.53 4.10
N CYS A 64 -19.53 -12.66 3.38
CA CYS A 64 -19.41 -12.70 1.92
C CYS A 64 -20.54 -11.93 1.24
N LEU A 65 -21.79 -12.12 1.66
CA LEU A 65 -22.94 -11.40 1.10
C LEU A 65 -22.84 -9.89 1.38
N LEU A 66 -22.41 -9.50 2.57
CA LEU A 66 -22.20 -8.11 2.93
C LEU A 66 -21.10 -7.47 2.07
N SER A 67 -19.95 -8.11 1.96
CA SER A 67 -18.83 -7.67 1.14
C SER A 67 -19.20 -7.56 -0.33
N LEU A 68 -19.94 -8.54 -0.85
CA LEU A 68 -20.45 -8.52 -2.22
C LEU A 68 -21.41 -7.34 -2.45
N THR A 69 -22.30 -7.07 -1.51
CA THR A 69 -23.25 -5.94 -1.60
C THR A 69 -22.52 -4.62 -1.66
N VAL A 70 -21.53 -4.42 -0.77
CA VAL A 70 -20.69 -3.20 -0.76
C VAL A 70 -19.90 -3.08 -2.06
N ALA A 71 -19.28 -4.17 -2.51
CA ALA A 71 -18.53 -4.18 -3.78
C ALA A 71 -19.41 -3.80 -4.98
N ILE A 72 -20.63 -4.31 -5.04
CA ILE A 72 -21.61 -3.96 -6.10
C ILE A 72 -21.98 -2.50 -6.02
N CYS A 73 -22.29 -1.96 -4.83
CA CYS A 73 -22.61 -0.56 -4.63
C CYS A 73 -21.46 0.37 -5.06
N LEU A 74 -20.23 0.02 -4.66
CA LEU A 74 -19.03 0.77 -5.04
C LEU A 74 -18.78 0.70 -6.54
N TYR A 75 -18.98 -0.46 -7.17
CA TYR A 75 -18.82 -0.63 -8.60
C TYR A 75 -19.77 0.30 -9.40
N PHE A 76 -21.05 0.32 -9.05
CA PHE A 76 -22.01 1.21 -9.72
C PHE A 76 -21.69 2.70 -9.48
N LYS A 77 -21.28 3.09 -8.28
CA LYS A 77 -20.88 4.47 -8.01
C LYS A 77 -19.59 4.85 -8.73
N ASN A 78 -18.60 3.97 -8.77
CA ASN A 78 -17.31 4.25 -9.40
C ASN A 78 -17.41 4.36 -10.93
N LYS A 79 -18.38 3.70 -11.54
CA LYS A 79 -18.66 3.81 -12.99
C LYS A 79 -18.95 5.25 -13.43
N HIS A 80 -19.50 6.08 -12.53
CA HIS A 80 -19.79 7.48 -12.80
C HIS A 80 -18.71 8.45 -12.32
N MET A 81 -17.90 8.08 -11.35
CA MET A 81 -16.93 8.97 -10.70
C MET A 81 -15.48 8.74 -11.12
N SER A 82 -15.15 7.53 -11.62
CA SER A 82 -13.79 7.11 -12.02
C SER A 82 -12.71 7.45 -11.00
N SER A 83 -13.01 7.34 -9.69
CA SER A 83 -12.11 7.69 -8.63
C SER A 83 -11.10 6.57 -8.33
N PRO A 84 -9.77 6.84 -8.35
CA PRO A 84 -8.76 5.86 -7.99
C PRO A 84 -8.93 5.29 -6.57
N ILE A 85 -9.33 6.12 -5.62
CA ILE A 85 -9.56 5.72 -4.21
C ILE A 85 -10.69 4.72 -4.12
N VAL A 86 -11.82 4.99 -4.81
CA VAL A 86 -12.96 4.06 -4.83
C VAL A 86 -12.59 2.74 -5.53
N ASN A 87 -11.69 2.78 -6.51
CA ASN A 87 -11.22 1.57 -7.17
C ASN A 87 -10.38 0.67 -6.24
N ILE A 88 -9.53 1.26 -5.40
CA ILE A 88 -8.76 0.53 -4.39
C ILE A 88 -9.71 -0.11 -3.36
N GLU A 89 -10.67 0.65 -2.85
CA GLU A 89 -11.68 0.13 -1.93
C GLU A 89 -12.49 -1.00 -2.55
N LEU A 90 -12.91 -0.86 -3.81
CA LEU A 90 -13.62 -1.89 -4.55
C LEU A 90 -12.80 -3.19 -4.67
N GLN A 91 -11.49 -3.10 -4.90
CA GLN A 91 -10.61 -4.26 -4.94
C GLN A 91 -10.52 -4.93 -3.57
N THR A 92 -10.39 -4.17 -2.49
CA THR A 92 -10.37 -4.67 -1.11
C THR A 92 -11.65 -5.47 -0.81
N TRP A 93 -12.83 -4.90 -1.07
CA TRP A 93 -14.10 -5.59 -0.83
C TRP A 93 -14.30 -6.84 -1.71
N LYS A 94 -13.75 -6.86 -2.93
CA LYS A 94 -13.75 -8.08 -3.76
C LYS A 94 -12.86 -9.18 -3.14
N ILE A 95 -11.69 -8.82 -2.63
CA ILE A 95 -10.80 -9.76 -1.95
C ILE A 95 -11.48 -10.31 -0.70
N ASP A 96 -12.09 -9.47 0.12
CA ASP A 96 -12.82 -9.89 1.31
C ASP A 96 -13.96 -10.87 0.97
N CYS A 97 -14.72 -10.60 -0.09
CA CYS A 97 -15.76 -11.50 -0.56
C CYS A 97 -15.20 -12.89 -0.96
N VAL A 98 -14.08 -12.93 -1.69
CA VAL A 98 -13.43 -14.18 -2.12
C VAL A 98 -12.87 -14.95 -0.92
N VAL A 99 -12.26 -14.26 0.04
CA VAL A 99 -11.71 -14.86 1.25
C VAL A 99 -12.83 -15.44 2.12
N SER A 100 -13.89 -14.68 2.39
CA SER A 100 -15.03 -15.16 3.19
C SER A 100 -15.76 -16.33 2.50
N LEU A 101 -15.88 -16.30 1.18
CA LEU A 101 -16.44 -17.43 0.44
C LEU A 101 -15.56 -18.67 0.56
N GLY A 102 -14.24 -18.52 0.42
CA GLY A 102 -13.28 -19.61 0.58
C GLY A 102 -13.33 -20.22 1.98
N MET A 103 -13.42 -19.39 3.01
CA MET A 103 -13.59 -19.81 4.41
C MET A 103 -14.91 -20.52 4.62
N ALA A 104 -16.02 -19.97 4.12
CA ALA A 104 -17.34 -20.62 4.22
C ALA A 104 -17.32 -22.01 3.61
N ILE A 105 -16.73 -22.18 2.42
CA ILE A 105 -16.58 -23.49 1.76
C ILE A 105 -15.70 -24.43 2.61
N ALA A 106 -14.57 -23.95 3.11
CA ALA A 106 -13.64 -24.74 3.91
C ALA A 106 -14.29 -25.28 5.20
N PHE A 107 -15.16 -24.50 5.84
CA PHE A 107 -15.89 -24.91 7.06
C PHE A 107 -17.17 -25.71 6.75
N LEU A 108 -17.73 -25.63 5.54
CA LEU A 108 -18.83 -26.47 5.09
C LEU A 108 -18.37 -27.89 4.69
N LEU A 109 -17.16 -28.03 4.17
CA LEU A 109 -16.61 -29.31 3.70
C LEU A 109 -16.71 -30.42 4.75
N PRO A 110 -16.31 -30.22 6.03
CA PRO A 110 -16.41 -31.25 7.07
C PRO A 110 -17.85 -31.70 7.37
N ILE A 111 -18.84 -30.83 7.10
CA ILE A 111 -20.25 -31.10 7.34
C ILE A 111 -20.84 -32.01 6.20
N ILE A 112 -20.40 -31.71 4.96
CA ILE A 112 -20.95 -32.36 3.76
C ILE A 112 -20.27 -33.69 3.50
N VAL A 113 -18.99 -33.83 3.81
CA VAL A 113 -18.15 -34.99 3.47
C VAL A 113 -17.78 -35.79 4.72
N PRO A 114 -18.50 -36.84 5.09
CA PRO A 114 -18.29 -37.63 6.30
C PRO A 114 -17.15 -38.64 6.16
N PHE A 115 -15.96 -38.23 5.69
CA PHE A 115 -14.77 -39.10 5.69
C PHE A 115 -14.17 -39.20 7.09
N SER A 116 -13.94 -40.43 7.57
CA SER A 116 -13.44 -40.70 8.93
C SER A 116 -12.05 -40.08 9.23
N TRP A 117 -11.18 -39.94 8.24
CA TRP A 117 -9.87 -39.26 8.40
C TRP A 117 -10.05 -37.74 8.52
N PHE A 118 -11.04 -37.16 7.87
CA PHE A 118 -11.35 -35.75 7.91
C PHE A 118 -11.89 -35.33 9.28
N GLN A 119 -12.65 -36.20 9.93
CA GLN A 119 -13.13 -35.99 11.31
C GLN A 119 -12.00 -35.88 12.34
N ARG A 120 -10.86 -36.54 12.12
CA ARG A 120 -9.68 -36.40 12.96
C ARG A 120 -8.95 -35.05 12.76
N LEU A 121 -9.08 -34.47 11.58
CA LEU A 121 -8.48 -33.17 11.24
C LEU A 121 -9.37 -32.00 11.69
N THR A 122 -10.64 -32.25 11.89
CA THR A 122 -11.68 -31.27 12.25
C THR A 122 -11.30 -30.32 13.39
N PRO A 123 -10.69 -30.77 14.52
CA PRO A 123 -10.28 -29.88 15.62
C PRO A 123 -9.16 -28.90 15.26
N TYR A 124 -8.42 -29.18 14.18
CA TYR A 124 -7.24 -28.41 13.76
C TYR A 124 -7.48 -27.53 12.52
N LEU A 125 -8.63 -27.72 11.83
CA LEU A 125 -8.89 -27.02 10.57
C LEU A 125 -8.92 -25.51 10.73
N ASP A 126 -9.59 -25.02 11.76
CA ASP A 126 -9.67 -23.59 12.05
C ASP A 126 -8.27 -22.96 12.22
N GLN A 127 -7.43 -23.59 13.04
CA GLN A 127 -6.07 -23.12 13.30
C GLN A 127 -5.21 -23.16 12.04
N ILE A 128 -5.29 -24.22 11.25
CA ILE A 128 -4.52 -24.36 10.01
C ILE A 128 -4.95 -23.29 9.01
N ILE A 129 -6.25 -23.13 8.80
CA ILE A 129 -6.79 -22.12 7.86
C ILE A 129 -6.37 -20.72 8.31
N THR A 130 -6.55 -20.40 9.58
CA THR A 130 -6.19 -19.09 10.13
C THR A 130 -4.68 -18.82 9.99
N ILE A 131 -3.82 -19.79 10.27
CA ILE A 131 -2.36 -19.64 10.10
C ILE A 131 -2.02 -19.40 8.63
N VAL A 132 -2.56 -20.20 7.72
CA VAL A 132 -2.28 -20.09 6.28
C VAL A 132 -2.74 -18.74 5.74
N LEU A 133 -3.96 -18.32 6.05
CA LEU A 133 -4.51 -17.03 5.61
C LEU A 133 -3.73 -15.87 6.21
N SER A 134 -3.44 -15.90 7.51
CA SER A 134 -2.65 -14.86 8.18
C SER A 134 -1.24 -14.77 7.60
N ALA A 135 -0.58 -15.90 7.33
CA ALA A 135 0.73 -15.92 6.71
C ALA A 135 0.70 -15.36 5.28
N PHE A 136 -0.36 -15.64 4.53
CA PHE A 136 -0.54 -15.12 3.18
C PHE A 136 -0.83 -13.61 3.16
N MET A 137 -1.53 -13.10 4.17
CA MET A 137 -1.85 -11.66 4.29
C MET A 137 -0.71 -10.83 4.92
N LEU A 138 0.20 -11.44 5.65
CA LEU A 138 1.29 -10.78 6.38
C LEU A 138 2.24 -9.92 5.52
N PRO A 139 2.61 -10.30 4.28
CA PRO A 139 3.50 -9.49 3.45
C PRO A 139 3.00 -8.07 3.18
N THR A 140 1.70 -7.87 3.07
CA THR A 140 1.10 -6.55 2.77
C THR A 140 1.37 -5.53 3.88
N PRO A 141 1.01 -5.76 5.16
CA PRO A 141 1.30 -4.80 6.22
C PRO A 141 2.81 -4.64 6.48
N ILE A 142 3.63 -5.68 6.30
CA ILE A 142 5.09 -5.55 6.39
C ILE A 142 5.61 -4.59 5.32
N LYS A 143 5.19 -4.76 4.07
CA LYS A 143 5.58 -3.86 2.98
C LYS A 143 5.13 -2.42 3.26
N THR A 144 3.93 -2.24 3.78
CA THR A 144 3.41 -0.93 4.17
C THR A 144 4.28 -0.25 5.23
N VAL A 145 4.70 -0.98 6.27
CA VAL A 145 5.60 -0.45 7.31
C VAL A 145 6.96 -0.08 6.74
N ILE A 146 7.56 -0.97 5.95
CA ILE A 146 8.89 -0.73 5.35
C ILE A 146 8.86 0.49 4.44
N THR A 147 7.85 0.59 3.55
CA THR A 147 7.72 1.73 2.65
C THR A 147 7.48 3.02 3.43
N GLY A 148 6.57 3.00 4.41
CA GLY A 148 6.31 4.17 5.24
C GLY A 148 7.51 4.61 6.08
N LEU A 149 8.32 3.68 6.59
CA LEU A 149 9.58 4.00 7.27
C LEU A 149 10.60 4.65 6.32
N ARG A 150 10.74 4.15 5.10
CA ARG A 150 11.59 4.77 4.08
C ARG A 150 11.17 6.19 3.77
N ASP A 151 9.87 6.42 3.62
CA ASP A 151 9.31 7.75 3.36
C ASP A 151 9.55 8.70 4.55
N LEU A 152 9.42 8.22 5.79
CA LEU A 152 9.74 9.01 7.00
C LEU A 152 11.23 9.35 7.12
N MET A 153 12.10 8.44 6.71
CA MET A 153 13.55 8.63 6.72
C MET A 153 14.06 9.44 5.51
N LEU A 154 13.14 9.89 4.65
CA LEU A 154 13.45 10.64 3.42
C LEU A 154 14.41 9.87 2.49
N TRP A 155 14.29 8.55 2.45
CA TRP A 155 15.06 7.75 1.52
C TRP A 155 14.60 8.00 0.08
N PRO A 156 15.50 7.84 -0.89
CA PRO A 156 15.13 7.97 -2.29
C PRO A 156 14.06 6.92 -2.64
N PRO A 157 13.14 7.26 -3.57
CA PRO A 157 12.16 6.31 -4.08
C PRO A 157 12.85 5.15 -4.81
N GLU A 158 12.08 4.23 -5.36
CA GLU A 158 12.59 3.10 -6.13
C GLU A 158 13.50 3.57 -7.28
N ALA A 159 14.58 2.83 -7.54
CA ALA A 159 15.60 3.20 -8.54
C ALA A 159 14.98 3.50 -9.91
N GLU A 160 13.96 2.74 -10.31
CA GLU A 160 13.21 2.96 -11.56
C GLU A 160 12.59 4.37 -11.64
N THR A 161 12.01 4.85 -10.53
CA THR A 161 11.45 6.22 -10.46
C THR A 161 12.55 7.28 -10.57
N VAL A 162 13.68 7.06 -9.91
CA VAL A 162 14.83 7.98 -9.95
C VAL A 162 15.40 8.05 -11.36
N ASP A 163 15.56 6.91 -12.02
CA ASP A 163 16.10 6.81 -13.37
C ASP A 163 15.14 7.41 -14.42
N ASP A 164 13.83 7.23 -14.27
CA ASP A 164 12.84 7.86 -15.16
C ASP A 164 12.84 9.40 -15.00
N ILE A 165 12.99 9.92 -13.79
CA ILE A 165 13.11 11.37 -13.53
C ILE A 165 14.37 11.90 -14.18
N LYS A 166 15.52 11.23 -14.02
CA LYS A 166 16.79 11.62 -14.66
C LYS A 166 16.64 11.60 -16.17
N ALA A 167 16.13 10.50 -16.76
CA ALA A 167 15.92 10.38 -18.20
C ALA A 167 14.98 11.45 -18.75
N THR A 168 14.05 11.97 -17.95
CA THR A 168 13.14 13.05 -18.36
C THR A 168 13.81 14.42 -18.30
N VAL A 169 14.64 14.66 -17.27
CA VAL A 169 15.21 15.99 -16.98
C VAL A 169 16.54 16.23 -17.69
N GLU A 170 17.41 15.21 -17.80
CA GLU A 170 18.75 15.33 -18.43
C GLU A 170 18.74 15.86 -19.86
N PRO A 171 17.84 15.40 -20.76
CA PRO A 171 17.82 15.93 -22.13
C PRO A 171 17.44 17.42 -22.18
N ILE A 172 16.63 17.90 -21.24
CA ILE A 172 16.19 19.30 -21.17
C ILE A 172 17.35 20.19 -20.71
N ILE A 173 18.11 19.71 -19.69
CA ILE A 173 19.25 20.45 -19.10
C ILE A 173 20.46 20.39 -20.02
N GLY A 174 20.68 19.29 -20.74
CA GLY A 174 21.86 19.07 -21.59
C GLY A 174 22.10 20.17 -22.64
N GLY A 175 21.03 20.83 -23.10
CA GLY A 175 21.13 21.98 -24.02
C GLY A 175 21.71 23.26 -23.42
N TYR A 176 21.95 23.34 -22.11
CA TYR A 176 22.35 24.58 -21.41
C TYR A 176 23.79 24.59 -20.88
N GLY A 177 24.61 23.62 -21.24
CA GLY A 177 26.05 23.58 -20.88
C GLY A 177 26.26 23.66 -19.36
N HIS A 178 26.37 22.54 -18.72
CA HIS A 178 26.58 22.39 -17.29
C HIS A 178 27.82 21.54 -17.02
N LYS A 179 28.40 21.69 -15.82
CA LYS A 179 29.56 20.90 -15.39
C LYS A 179 29.12 19.61 -14.68
N ASN A 180 28.24 19.74 -13.69
CA ASN A 180 27.72 18.64 -12.90
C ASN A 180 26.22 18.80 -12.64
N LEU A 181 25.51 17.66 -12.57
CA LEU A 181 24.13 17.55 -12.14
C LEU A 181 24.08 16.65 -10.89
N TYR A 182 23.39 17.13 -9.87
CA TYR A 182 23.11 16.34 -8.68
C TYR A 182 21.60 16.35 -8.44
N TYR A 183 21.03 15.17 -8.17
CA TYR A 183 19.62 14.97 -7.95
C TYR A 183 19.39 14.59 -6.49
N ASP A 184 18.52 15.32 -5.81
CA ASP A 184 17.98 14.97 -4.51
C ASP A 184 16.48 14.72 -4.67
N ILE A 185 16.11 13.44 -4.63
CA ILE A 185 14.75 12.98 -4.89
C ILE A 185 14.28 12.22 -3.67
N VAL A 186 13.30 12.79 -2.95
CA VAL A 186 12.73 12.19 -1.75
C VAL A 186 11.22 12.11 -1.85
N ARG A 187 10.63 11.06 -1.24
CA ARG A 187 9.19 10.91 -1.15
C ARG A 187 8.73 11.21 0.26
N THR A 188 7.66 11.99 0.40
CA THR A 188 6.98 12.22 1.67
C THR A 188 5.49 11.93 1.49
N GLY A 189 5.08 10.72 1.88
CA GLY A 189 3.70 10.26 1.64
C GLY A 189 3.36 10.25 0.15
N ARG A 190 2.39 11.07 -0.26
CA ARG A 190 1.97 11.17 -1.67
C ARG A 190 2.82 12.10 -2.51
N LYS A 191 3.59 13.00 -1.87
CA LYS A 191 4.37 14.00 -2.60
C LYS A 191 5.77 13.51 -2.89
N LEU A 192 6.21 13.79 -4.12
CA LEU A 192 7.57 13.56 -4.58
C LEU A 192 8.29 14.90 -4.65
N TRP A 193 9.36 15.06 -3.89
CA TRP A 193 10.19 16.25 -3.90
C TRP A 193 11.40 16.00 -4.79
N ILE A 194 11.53 16.80 -5.84
CA ILE A 194 12.57 16.67 -6.83
C ILE A 194 13.40 17.95 -6.80
N SER A 195 14.61 17.88 -6.27
CA SER A 195 15.57 18.97 -6.29
C SER A 195 16.70 18.63 -7.27
N VAL A 196 16.92 19.49 -8.25
CA VAL A 196 17.99 19.33 -9.23
C VAL A 196 19.00 20.45 -9.03
N TYR A 197 20.21 20.09 -8.62
CA TYR A 197 21.30 21.02 -8.43
C TYR A 197 22.17 21.03 -9.69
N ILE A 198 22.32 22.20 -10.30
CA ILE A 198 23.08 22.38 -11.55
C ILE A 198 24.30 23.22 -11.26
N THR A 199 25.49 22.68 -11.52
CA THR A 199 26.75 23.44 -11.44
C THR A 199 27.11 23.90 -12.86
N PHE A 200 27.32 25.19 -13.02
CA PHE A 200 27.74 25.79 -14.30
C PHE A 200 29.23 26.14 -14.29
N ASP A 201 29.87 26.09 -15.47
CA ASP A 201 31.26 26.50 -15.63
C ASP A 201 31.45 28.01 -15.78
N ARG A 202 30.33 28.76 -15.86
CA ARG A 202 30.34 30.21 -16.12
C ARG A 202 29.81 30.97 -14.91
N ASP A 203 30.48 32.10 -14.60
CA ASP A 203 30.07 32.96 -13.51
C ASP A 203 28.84 33.82 -13.80
N ILE A 204 28.44 33.92 -15.06
CA ILE A 204 27.28 34.71 -15.51
C ILE A 204 26.24 33.79 -16.16
N ILE A 205 25.06 33.74 -15.54
CA ILE A 205 23.90 32.99 -16.03
C ILE A 205 22.75 33.96 -16.29
N SER A 206 22.11 33.83 -17.46
CA SER A 206 20.89 34.56 -17.76
C SER A 206 19.71 34.00 -16.95
N LEU A 207 19.17 34.79 -16.03
CA LEU A 207 18.05 34.39 -15.18
C LEU A 207 16.81 34.03 -16.00
N SER A 208 16.57 34.76 -17.11
CA SER A 208 15.44 34.47 -18.03
C SER A 208 15.57 33.08 -18.68
N LYS A 209 16.79 32.71 -19.11
CA LYS A 209 17.02 31.38 -19.67
C LYS A 209 16.86 30.28 -18.62
N PHE A 210 17.26 30.55 -17.38
CA PHE A 210 17.09 29.61 -16.27
C PHE A 210 15.61 29.39 -15.93
N GLN A 211 14.80 30.46 -15.92
CA GLN A 211 13.35 30.36 -15.71
C GLN A 211 12.65 29.52 -16.81
N ILE A 212 13.05 29.71 -18.09
CA ILE A 212 12.54 28.88 -19.18
C ILE A 212 12.91 27.41 -19.00
N LEU A 213 14.13 27.12 -18.58
CA LEU A 213 14.62 25.77 -18.29
C LEU A 213 13.77 25.13 -17.16
N GLN A 214 13.60 25.84 -16.05
CA GLN A 214 12.81 25.39 -14.92
C GLN A 214 11.35 25.09 -15.32
N THR A 215 10.73 25.99 -16.08
CA THR A 215 9.36 25.80 -16.55
C THR A 215 9.22 24.55 -17.45
N LYS A 216 10.20 24.30 -18.33
CA LYS A 216 10.20 23.11 -19.20
C LYS A 216 10.37 21.81 -18.36
N CYS A 217 11.26 21.80 -17.38
CA CYS A 217 11.43 20.64 -16.50
C CYS A 217 10.15 20.35 -15.70
N ILE A 218 9.55 21.40 -15.12
CA ILE A 218 8.28 21.27 -14.37
C ILE A 218 7.17 20.74 -15.29
N ALA A 219 7.01 21.27 -16.49
CA ALA A 219 6.00 20.81 -17.44
C ALA A 219 6.19 19.33 -17.83
N ALA A 220 7.41 18.90 -18.12
CA ALA A 220 7.71 17.52 -18.47
C ALA A 220 7.49 16.54 -17.30
N LEU A 221 7.78 16.98 -16.06
CA LEU A 221 7.52 16.17 -14.88
C LEU A 221 6.02 16.12 -14.54
N ALA A 222 5.29 17.22 -14.75
CA ALA A 222 3.83 17.30 -14.50
C ALA A 222 3.01 16.36 -15.41
N GLU A 223 3.51 16.01 -16.58
CA GLU A 223 2.86 15.02 -17.46
C GLU A 223 2.92 13.59 -16.88
N LYS A 224 3.95 13.28 -16.10
CA LYS A 224 4.19 11.94 -15.55
C LYS A 224 3.78 11.82 -14.08
N TYR A 225 3.95 12.86 -13.30
CA TYR A 225 3.75 12.86 -11.85
C TYR A 225 2.73 13.92 -11.46
N GLN A 226 1.63 13.49 -10.78
CA GLN A 226 0.52 14.39 -10.42
C GLN A 226 0.79 15.22 -9.16
N ASP A 227 1.65 14.72 -8.25
CA ASP A 227 1.94 15.30 -6.93
C ASP A 227 3.46 15.39 -6.69
N PHE A 228 4.13 16.37 -7.30
CA PHE A 228 5.55 16.65 -7.05
C PHE A 228 5.80 18.12 -6.66
#